data_11c81d48c1af627d86f4532fc34152d2
#
_entry.id   11c81d48c1af627d86f4532fc34152d2
#
_cell.length_a   1.000
_cell.length_b   1.000
_cell.length_c   1.000
_cell.angle_alpha   90.00
_cell.angle_beta   90.00
_cell.angle_gamma   90.00
#
_symmetry.space_group_name_H-M   'P 1'
#
loop_
_entity.id
_entity.type
_entity.pdbx_description
1 polymer ?
#
loop_
_entity_poly.entity_id
_entity_poly.type
_entity_poly.pdbx_seq_one_letter_code
_entity_poly.pdbx_strand_id
1 'polypeptide(L)'
;MVANQTMMRPGAAIAIALGDPAGIGAEVTLRALGRLRPDPASVVLVGCRRWLAESYQQLQGAGVRDLADPAAFAICDEPLAAAVRPGHSGAAEGAASFAWLTRAVELVQQGTCRSLVTAPICKASWHAAGHAYPGQTERLAELAGVAEASMLFTARSPQGGWRLNTLLATTHVPLAQVPERLNAERVAAKLEVLLAFCRRFQERPRLVVAGLNPHAGEGGALGGEERDWLIPCLEAWRARHPEVVLEGPLPPDTCWLGAAAAWAGRGEGADGYLALYHDQGLIPVKLLAFDAAVNTTLGLPFLRTSPDHGTGFDRAGLGLARPESMMEAIRTALELGEAGAPGEAMAGVSPA
;
A
#
# COMPACT_ATOMS: atom_id res chain seq x y z
N MET A 1 -16.66 37.31 4.02
CA MET A 1 -15.33 36.95 3.52
C MET A 1 -15.49 35.61 2.77
N VAL A 2 -15.41 35.67 1.45
CA VAL A 2 -15.59 34.50 0.58
C VAL A 2 -14.36 33.60 0.77
N ALA A 3 -14.57 32.37 1.26
CA ALA A 3 -13.52 31.39 1.38
C ALA A 3 -12.93 31.14 0.00
N ASN A 4 -11.64 31.32 -0.11
CA ASN A 4 -10.83 31.04 -1.30
C ASN A 4 -10.95 29.56 -1.62
N GLN A 5 -11.88 29.18 -2.50
CA GLN A 5 -11.92 27.84 -3.11
C GLN A 5 -10.69 27.77 -4.02
N THR A 6 -9.59 27.27 -3.51
CA THR A 6 -8.44 26.89 -4.32
C THR A 6 -8.95 25.94 -5.41
N MET A 7 -8.98 26.41 -6.64
CA MET A 7 -9.43 25.62 -7.79
C MET A 7 -8.51 24.40 -7.92
N MET A 8 -9.02 23.23 -7.54
CA MET A 8 -8.33 21.95 -7.73
C MET A 8 -8.10 21.74 -9.24
N ARG A 9 -6.86 21.45 -9.63
CA ARG A 9 -6.59 20.93 -10.97
C ARG A 9 -7.07 19.48 -10.98
N PRO A 10 -8.04 19.10 -11.86
CA PRO A 10 -8.49 17.71 -11.93
C PRO A 10 -7.31 16.75 -12.13
N GLY A 11 -7.27 15.66 -11.37
CA GLY A 11 -6.23 14.63 -11.49
C GLY A 11 -4.87 14.97 -10.87
N ALA A 12 -4.69 16.13 -10.19
CA ALA A 12 -3.41 16.46 -9.56
C ALA A 12 -3.30 16.05 -8.09
N ALA A 13 -4.43 15.88 -7.39
CA ALA A 13 -4.46 15.59 -5.97
C ALA A 13 -4.50 14.08 -5.66
N ILE A 14 -4.05 13.72 -4.45
CA ILE A 14 -4.29 12.40 -3.85
C ILE A 14 -5.50 12.48 -2.90
N ALA A 15 -6.28 11.41 -2.80
CA ALA A 15 -7.32 11.28 -1.78
C ALA A 15 -6.76 10.57 -0.54
N ILE A 16 -7.00 11.10 0.66
CA ILE A 16 -6.63 10.46 1.93
C ILE A 16 -7.91 10.12 2.70
N ALA A 17 -8.29 8.84 2.74
CA ALA A 17 -9.36 8.35 3.60
C ALA A 17 -8.86 8.25 5.05
N LEU A 18 -9.53 8.95 5.99
CA LEU A 18 -9.03 9.14 7.36
C LEU A 18 -9.17 7.90 8.27
N GLY A 19 -9.76 6.80 7.75
CA GLY A 19 -9.85 5.52 8.46
C GLY A 19 -10.87 5.53 9.60
N ASP A 20 -10.64 4.67 10.60
CA ASP A 20 -11.53 4.59 11.77
C ASP A 20 -11.40 5.85 12.63
N PRO A 21 -12.51 6.61 12.84
CA PRO A 21 -12.43 7.87 13.56
C PRO A 21 -12.07 7.75 15.04
N ALA A 22 -12.25 6.58 15.65
CA ALA A 22 -11.82 6.33 17.02
C ALA A 22 -10.33 5.94 17.14
N GLY A 23 -9.63 5.74 16.01
CA GLY A 23 -8.23 5.37 15.95
C GLY A 23 -7.28 6.56 15.77
N ILE A 24 -6.03 6.24 15.42
CA ILE A 24 -4.95 7.22 15.22
C ILE A 24 -4.93 7.85 13.83
N GLY A 25 -5.89 7.54 12.94
CA GLY A 25 -5.89 7.95 11.54
C GLY A 25 -5.76 9.46 11.33
N ALA A 26 -6.54 10.28 12.07
CA ALA A 26 -6.41 11.74 12.03
C ALA A 26 -5.04 12.21 12.51
N GLU A 27 -4.55 11.68 13.63
CA GLU A 27 -3.28 12.08 14.24
C GLU A 27 -2.11 11.82 13.28
N VAL A 28 -1.98 10.58 12.77
CA VAL A 28 -0.86 10.24 11.87
C VAL A 28 -0.94 11.01 10.55
N THR A 29 -2.16 11.28 10.04
CA THR A 29 -2.36 12.07 8.82
C THR A 29 -1.96 13.53 9.02
N LEU A 30 -2.46 14.19 10.06
CA LEU A 30 -2.16 15.60 10.32
C LEU A 30 -0.66 15.82 10.64
N ARG A 31 -0.04 14.91 11.38
CA ARG A 31 1.40 14.94 11.66
C ARG A 31 2.23 14.68 10.41
N ALA A 32 1.83 13.70 9.59
CA ALA A 32 2.50 13.41 8.32
C ALA A 32 2.47 14.63 7.38
N LEU A 33 1.31 15.25 7.21
CA LEU A 33 1.15 16.46 6.39
C LEU A 33 1.94 17.65 6.97
N GLY A 34 1.97 17.81 8.29
CA GLY A 34 2.73 18.88 8.97
C GLY A 34 4.24 18.76 8.78
N ARG A 35 4.77 17.52 8.71
CA ARG A 35 6.19 17.26 8.45
C ARG A 35 6.54 17.29 6.96
N LEU A 36 5.70 16.73 6.10
CA LEU A 36 5.93 16.69 4.64
C LEU A 36 5.72 18.04 3.98
N ARG A 37 4.76 18.83 4.48
CA ARG A 37 4.37 20.15 3.94
C ARG A 37 4.13 20.11 2.42
N PRO A 38 3.29 19.18 1.92
CA PRO A 38 2.97 19.14 0.51
C PRO A 38 2.17 20.41 0.13
N ASP A 39 2.09 20.70 -1.17
CA ASP A 39 1.14 21.70 -1.66
C ASP A 39 -0.28 21.29 -1.21
N PRO A 40 -1.01 22.11 -0.46
CA PRO A 40 -2.37 21.78 -0.03
C PRO A 40 -3.32 21.41 -1.18
N ALA A 41 -3.11 21.98 -2.37
CA ALA A 41 -3.89 21.66 -3.56
C ALA A 41 -3.66 20.22 -4.07
N SER A 42 -2.57 19.56 -3.64
CA SER A 42 -2.24 18.18 -4.00
C SER A 42 -2.91 17.13 -3.09
N VAL A 43 -3.71 17.53 -2.10
CA VAL A 43 -4.30 16.62 -1.11
C VAL A 43 -5.78 16.92 -0.91
N VAL A 44 -6.61 15.87 -0.91
CA VAL A 44 -8.02 15.89 -0.50
C VAL A 44 -8.18 14.95 0.68
N LEU A 45 -8.59 15.47 1.83
CA LEU A 45 -8.94 14.67 3.00
C LEU A 45 -10.39 14.19 2.87
N VAL A 46 -10.65 12.91 3.14
CA VAL A 46 -12.00 12.33 3.06
C VAL A 46 -12.41 11.85 4.44
N GLY A 47 -13.40 12.54 5.03
CA GLY A 47 -13.88 12.29 6.38
C GLY A 47 -14.68 13.46 6.92
N CYS A 48 -15.07 13.39 8.19
CA CYS A 48 -15.87 14.44 8.83
C CYS A 48 -15.01 15.68 9.18
N ARG A 49 -15.31 16.80 8.53
CA ARG A 49 -14.62 18.10 8.74
C ARG A 49 -14.65 18.54 10.22
N ARG A 50 -15.81 18.47 10.85
CA ARG A 50 -15.97 18.88 12.25
C ARG A 50 -15.10 18.02 13.18
N TRP A 51 -15.21 16.70 13.06
CA TRP A 51 -14.42 15.77 13.86
C TRP A 51 -12.90 15.96 13.66
N LEU A 52 -12.48 16.20 12.42
CA LEU A 52 -11.06 16.42 12.13
C LEU A 52 -10.55 17.72 12.75
N ALA A 53 -11.35 18.79 12.76
CA ALA A 53 -11.03 20.04 13.44
C ALA A 53 -10.97 19.87 14.98
N GLU A 54 -11.91 19.12 15.56
CA GLU A 54 -11.91 18.77 16.97
C GLU A 54 -10.67 17.93 17.35
N SER A 55 -10.32 16.93 16.54
CA SER A 55 -9.11 16.12 16.71
C SER A 55 -7.83 16.96 16.64
N TYR A 56 -7.76 17.89 15.70
CA TYR A 56 -6.63 18.83 15.59
C TYR A 56 -6.48 19.68 16.88
N GLN A 57 -7.57 20.25 17.38
CA GLN A 57 -7.55 21.06 18.62
C GLN A 57 -7.15 20.21 19.83
N GLN A 58 -7.65 18.99 19.94
CA GLN A 58 -7.29 18.05 21.02
C GLN A 58 -5.79 17.73 20.98
N LEU A 59 -5.24 17.43 19.82
CA LEU A 59 -3.81 17.12 19.66
C LEU A 59 -2.91 18.33 19.94
N GLN A 60 -3.34 19.54 19.54
CA GLN A 60 -2.65 20.78 19.93
C GLN A 60 -2.64 20.96 21.45
N GLY A 61 -3.78 20.71 22.12
CA GLY A 61 -3.91 20.74 23.56
C GLY A 61 -3.02 19.70 24.26
N ALA A 62 -2.82 18.53 23.64
CA ALA A 62 -1.88 17.50 24.11
C ALA A 62 -0.39 17.84 23.84
N GLY A 63 -0.10 19.01 23.28
CA GLY A 63 1.27 19.50 23.06
C GLY A 63 1.93 19.03 21.75
N VAL A 64 1.19 18.42 20.84
CA VAL A 64 1.72 18.03 19.52
C VAL A 64 1.96 19.29 18.67
N ARG A 65 3.16 19.47 18.15
CA ARG A 65 3.59 20.69 17.43
C ARG A 65 3.73 20.52 15.92
N ASP A 66 3.86 19.30 15.42
CA ASP A 66 4.11 18.96 14.02
C ASP A 66 2.80 18.65 13.24
N LEU A 67 1.71 19.35 13.57
CA LEU A 67 0.40 19.19 12.95
C LEU A 67 0.21 20.15 11.78
N ALA A 68 -0.32 19.65 10.66
CA ALA A 68 -0.89 20.50 9.62
C ALA A 68 -2.28 20.99 10.05
N ASP A 69 -2.61 22.25 9.78
CA ASP A 69 -3.96 22.77 9.96
C ASP A 69 -4.89 22.13 8.90
N PRO A 70 -5.93 21.36 9.30
CA PRO A 70 -6.85 20.75 8.36
C PRO A 70 -7.61 21.77 7.49
N ALA A 71 -7.78 23.01 7.96
CA ALA A 71 -8.43 24.07 7.20
C ALA A 71 -7.64 24.50 5.94
N ALA A 72 -6.34 24.16 5.86
CA ALA A 72 -5.53 24.45 4.69
C ALA A 72 -5.83 23.52 3.50
N PHE A 73 -6.46 22.36 3.73
CA PHE A 73 -6.69 21.32 2.73
C PHE A 73 -8.15 21.28 2.25
N ALA A 74 -8.35 20.79 1.04
CA ALA A 74 -9.68 20.43 0.59
C ALA A 74 -10.19 19.22 1.40
N ILE A 75 -11.42 19.28 1.90
CA ILE A 75 -12.05 18.21 2.64
C ILE A 75 -13.33 17.79 1.93
N CYS A 76 -13.37 16.55 1.47
CA CYS A 76 -14.61 15.88 1.09
C CYS A 76 -15.33 15.50 2.39
N ASP A 77 -16.31 16.32 2.77
CA ASP A 77 -16.97 16.24 4.08
C ASP A 77 -18.03 15.14 4.09
N GLU A 78 -17.80 14.12 4.89
CA GLU A 78 -18.71 12.99 5.15
C GLU A 78 -19.03 12.98 6.65
N PRO A 79 -20.16 13.56 7.06
CA PRO A 79 -20.49 13.79 8.45
C PRO A 79 -20.60 12.51 9.28
N LEU A 80 -20.18 12.57 10.55
CA LEU A 80 -20.41 11.52 11.54
C LEU A 80 -21.84 11.61 12.11
N ALA A 81 -22.48 10.47 12.28
CA ALA A 81 -23.81 10.37 12.87
C ALA A 81 -23.81 10.64 14.39
N ALA A 82 -22.67 10.41 15.07
CA ALA A 82 -22.53 10.59 16.52
C ALA A 82 -21.14 11.13 16.89
N ALA A 83 -20.99 11.56 18.14
CA ALA A 83 -19.70 11.94 18.68
C ALA A 83 -18.79 10.72 18.85
N VAL A 84 -17.52 10.86 18.49
CA VAL A 84 -16.51 9.81 18.58
C VAL A 84 -15.79 9.89 19.92
N ARG A 85 -15.58 8.73 20.52
CA ARG A 85 -14.71 8.60 21.70
C ARG A 85 -13.40 7.92 21.28
N PRO A 86 -12.24 8.60 21.35
CA PRO A 86 -10.97 8.00 21.00
C PRO A 86 -10.72 6.66 21.71
N GLY A 87 -10.19 5.69 21.01
CA GLY A 87 -9.93 4.35 21.52
C GLY A 87 -11.14 3.41 21.62
N HIS A 88 -12.35 3.89 21.34
CA HIS A 88 -13.58 3.09 21.43
C HIS A 88 -14.31 3.10 20.09
N SER A 89 -14.12 2.05 19.30
CA SER A 89 -14.73 1.91 17.99
C SER A 89 -15.87 0.88 18.04
N GLY A 90 -16.94 1.16 17.31
CA GLY A 90 -18.12 0.32 17.17
C GLY A 90 -18.76 0.45 15.80
N ALA A 91 -20.05 0.11 15.70
CA ALA A 91 -20.77 0.12 14.43
C ALA A 91 -20.82 1.51 13.75
N ALA A 92 -20.94 2.59 14.54
CA ALA A 92 -21.01 3.94 13.99
C ALA A 92 -19.70 4.37 13.35
N GLU A 93 -18.56 4.10 14.01
CA GLU A 93 -17.21 4.38 13.52
C GLU A 93 -16.88 3.46 12.33
N GLY A 94 -17.32 2.21 12.40
CA GLY A 94 -17.22 1.25 11.29
C GLY A 94 -17.94 1.72 10.05
N ALA A 95 -19.22 2.15 10.17
CA ALA A 95 -19.99 2.69 9.07
C ALA A 95 -19.34 3.97 8.48
N ALA A 96 -18.84 4.87 9.32
CA ALA A 96 -18.18 6.09 8.88
C ALA A 96 -16.91 5.79 8.09
N SER A 97 -16.01 4.96 8.63
CA SER A 97 -14.76 4.61 7.94
C SER A 97 -14.99 3.85 6.63
N PHE A 98 -16.04 3.05 6.56
CA PHE A 98 -16.46 2.37 5.32
C PHE A 98 -16.98 3.36 4.26
N ALA A 99 -17.81 4.31 4.67
CA ALA A 99 -18.30 5.37 3.78
C ALA A 99 -17.16 6.27 3.27
N TRP A 100 -16.23 6.66 4.14
CA TRP A 100 -15.08 7.47 3.76
C TRP A 100 -14.16 6.78 2.77
N LEU A 101 -13.91 5.48 2.96
CA LEU A 101 -13.15 4.68 1.99
C LEU A 101 -13.87 4.64 0.63
N THR A 102 -15.17 4.35 0.63
CA THR A 102 -15.98 4.29 -0.60
C THR A 102 -15.94 5.64 -1.33
N ARG A 103 -16.15 6.75 -0.59
CA ARG A 103 -16.11 8.09 -1.18
C ARG A 103 -14.74 8.45 -1.74
N ALA A 104 -13.66 8.07 -1.06
CA ALA A 104 -12.30 8.31 -1.56
C ALA A 104 -12.00 7.55 -2.86
N VAL A 105 -12.51 6.31 -3.00
CA VAL A 105 -12.41 5.54 -4.25
C VAL A 105 -13.19 6.22 -5.37
N GLU A 106 -14.41 6.72 -5.11
CA GLU A 106 -15.20 7.46 -6.10
C GLU A 106 -14.45 8.68 -6.64
N LEU A 107 -13.78 9.46 -5.77
CA LEU A 107 -12.98 10.61 -6.20
C LEU A 107 -11.85 10.22 -7.15
N VAL A 108 -11.23 9.05 -6.93
CA VAL A 108 -10.17 8.55 -7.81
C VAL A 108 -10.75 8.02 -9.13
N GLN A 109 -11.83 7.26 -9.09
CA GLN A 109 -12.49 6.73 -10.29
C GLN A 109 -13.07 7.82 -11.19
N GLN A 110 -13.53 8.93 -10.61
CA GLN A 110 -14.01 10.12 -11.34
C GLN A 110 -12.87 10.99 -11.90
N GLY A 111 -11.60 10.64 -11.62
CA GLY A 111 -10.44 11.43 -12.04
C GLY A 111 -10.25 12.73 -11.25
N THR A 112 -11.00 12.97 -10.18
CA THR A 112 -10.80 14.11 -9.28
C THR A 112 -9.48 14.00 -8.54
N CYS A 113 -9.16 12.78 -8.09
CA CYS A 113 -7.87 12.42 -7.49
C CYS A 113 -7.19 11.34 -8.33
N ARG A 114 -5.85 11.32 -8.31
CA ARG A 114 -5.03 10.38 -9.10
C ARG A 114 -4.65 9.10 -8.36
N SER A 115 -4.66 9.13 -7.03
CA SER A 115 -4.30 8.00 -6.19
C SER A 115 -4.97 8.09 -4.81
N LEU A 116 -4.94 6.98 -4.09
CA LEU A 116 -5.60 6.80 -2.80
C LEU A 116 -4.58 6.49 -1.72
N VAL A 117 -4.66 7.21 -0.59
CA VAL A 117 -4.02 6.85 0.68
C VAL A 117 -5.11 6.47 1.67
N THR A 118 -4.94 5.36 2.37
CA THR A 118 -5.93 4.94 3.37
C THR A 118 -5.31 4.83 4.75
N ALA A 119 -5.88 5.52 5.72
CA ALA A 119 -5.57 5.30 7.13
C ALA A 119 -6.17 3.98 7.65
N PRO A 120 -5.73 3.48 8.81
CA PRO A 120 -6.17 2.21 9.34
C PRO A 120 -7.65 2.15 9.68
N ILE A 121 -8.27 0.98 9.47
CA ILE A 121 -9.66 0.68 9.84
C ILE A 121 -9.73 -0.46 10.85
N CYS A 122 -10.85 -0.55 11.56
CA CYS A 122 -11.17 -1.68 12.42
C CYS A 122 -12.15 -2.64 11.73
N LYS A 123 -11.69 -3.86 11.45
CA LYS A 123 -12.53 -4.90 10.81
C LYS A 123 -13.72 -5.27 11.68
N ALA A 124 -13.53 -5.37 13.00
CA ALA A 124 -14.62 -5.68 13.93
C ALA A 124 -15.73 -4.61 13.89
N SER A 125 -15.35 -3.33 13.76
CA SER A 125 -16.29 -2.22 13.64
C SER A 125 -17.02 -2.22 12.29
N TRP A 126 -16.33 -2.59 11.20
CA TRP A 126 -16.97 -2.81 9.91
C TRP A 126 -18.00 -3.94 9.98
N HIS A 127 -17.65 -5.08 10.60
CA HIS A 127 -18.59 -6.18 10.78
C HIS A 127 -19.79 -5.78 11.65
N ALA A 128 -19.56 -5.04 12.73
CA ALA A 128 -20.63 -4.51 13.58
C ALA A 128 -21.55 -3.54 12.83
N ALA A 129 -21.04 -2.84 11.81
CA ALA A 129 -21.81 -1.98 10.91
C ALA A 129 -22.50 -2.75 9.76
N GLY A 130 -22.37 -4.08 9.70
CA GLY A 130 -22.97 -4.92 8.65
C GLY A 130 -22.10 -5.11 7.40
N HIS A 131 -20.84 -4.68 7.43
CA HIS A 131 -19.90 -4.80 6.31
C HIS A 131 -18.96 -5.99 6.52
N ALA A 132 -19.27 -7.15 5.95
CA ALA A 132 -18.53 -8.40 6.14
C ALA A 132 -17.33 -8.54 5.17
N TYR A 133 -16.33 -7.64 5.30
CA TYR A 133 -15.08 -7.70 4.52
C TYR A 133 -13.90 -8.16 5.39
N PRO A 134 -13.00 -8.99 4.84
CA PRO A 134 -11.74 -9.37 5.53
C PRO A 134 -10.82 -8.18 5.77
N GLY A 135 -10.91 -7.15 4.94
CA GLY A 135 -10.13 -5.93 5.05
C GLY A 135 -10.42 -4.90 3.96
N GLN A 136 -9.61 -3.85 3.91
CA GLN A 136 -9.75 -2.79 2.90
C GLN A 136 -9.48 -3.31 1.48
N THR A 137 -8.54 -4.23 1.32
CA THR A 137 -8.09 -4.72 0.00
C THR A 137 -9.23 -5.39 -0.78
N GLU A 138 -10.03 -6.21 -0.12
CA GLU A 138 -11.17 -6.90 -0.74
C GLU A 138 -12.27 -5.92 -1.11
N ARG A 139 -12.55 -4.93 -0.26
CA ARG A 139 -13.50 -3.85 -0.60
C ARG A 139 -13.00 -3.00 -1.76
N LEU A 140 -11.72 -2.68 -1.82
CA LEU A 140 -11.11 -1.93 -2.92
C LEU A 140 -11.18 -2.70 -4.24
N ALA A 141 -10.91 -4.01 -4.21
CA ALA A 141 -11.02 -4.87 -5.39
C ALA A 141 -12.46 -4.89 -5.94
N GLU A 142 -13.46 -5.03 -5.05
CA GLU A 142 -14.88 -4.98 -5.42
C GLU A 142 -15.27 -3.63 -6.03
N LEU A 143 -14.93 -2.51 -5.37
CA LEU A 143 -15.22 -1.16 -5.90
C LEU A 143 -14.53 -0.88 -7.24
N ALA A 144 -13.37 -1.48 -7.45
CA ALA A 144 -12.61 -1.35 -8.70
C ALA A 144 -13.05 -2.33 -9.79
N GLY A 145 -13.92 -3.30 -9.47
CA GLY A 145 -14.36 -4.34 -10.41
C GLY A 145 -13.26 -5.31 -10.83
N VAL A 146 -12.22 -5.51 -9.97
CA VAL A 146 -11.11 -6.43 -10.25
C VAL A 146 -11.24 -7.72 -9.45
N ALA A 147 -10.83 -8.84 -10.05
CA ALA A 147 -10.96 -10.16 -9.42
C ALA A 147 -10.01 -10.34 -8.23
N GLU A 148 -8.79 -9.81 -8.34
CA GLU A 148 -7.76 -9.93 -7.29
C GLU A 148 -6.86 -8.70 -7.28
N ALA A 149 -6.61 -8.18 -6.08
CA ALA A 149 -5.59 -7.17 -5.84
C ALA A 149 -4.31 -7.81 -5.28
N SER A 150 -3.17 -7.22 -5.56
CA SER A 150 -1.87 -7.73 -5.14
C SER A 150 -1.25 -6.84 -4.07
N MET A 151 -0.62 -7.45 -3.08
CA MET A 151 0.06 -6.75 -2.00
C MET A 151 1.55 -6.63 -2.29
N LEU A 152 2.01 -5.39 -2.40
CA LEU A 152 3.40 -5.03 -2.57
C LEU A 152 3.84 -4.15 -1.41
N PHE A 153 5.03 -4.39 -0.89
CA PHE A 153 5.70 -3.48 0.03
C PHE A 153 6.79 -2.71 -0.71
N THR A 154 6.72 -1.40 -0.67
CA THR A 154 7.75 -0.53 -1.22
C THR A 154 8.37 0.32 -0.12
N ALA A 155 9.69 0.53 -0.20
CA ALA A 155 10.42 1.38 0.72
C ALA A 155 11.59 2.06 0.02
N ARG A 156 11.87 3.32 0.35
CA ARG A 156 13.02 4.06 -0.18
C ARG A 156 14.16 4.08 0.83
N SER A 157 15.34 3.64 0.42
CA SER A 157 16.51 3.69 1.27
C SER A 157 16.90 5.14 1.60
N PRO A 158 17.15 5.47 2.87
CA PRO A 158 17.61 6.80 3.25
C PRO A 158 19.07 7.06 2.85
N GLN A 159 19.86 6.03 2.52
CA GLN A 159 21.28 6.15 2.24
C GLN A 159 21.62 6.28 0.75
N GLY A 160 20.78 5.75 -0.14
CA GLY A 160 21.09 5.78 -1.58
C GLY A 160 19.88 6.10 -2.44
N GLY A 161 18.70 6.25 -1.84
CA GLY A 161 17.46 6.46 -2.58
C GLY A 161 16.97 5.25 -3.35
N TRP A 162 17.69 4.10 -3.28
CA TRP A 162 17.24 2.85 -3.88
C TRP A 162 15.90 2.41 -3.31
N ARG A 163 15.06 1.81 -4.14
CA ARG A 163 13.71 1.41 -3.76
C ARG A 163 13.63 -0.11 -3.63
N LEU A 164 13.34 -0.59 -2.42
CA LEU A 164 12.97 -1.98 -2.17
C LEU A 164 11.51 -2.17 -2.56
N ASN A 165 11.23 -3.06 -3.51
CA ASN A 165 9.87 -3.44 -3.91
C ASN A 165 9.74 -4.94 -3.76
N THR A 166 8.83 -5.38 -2.89
CA THR A 166 8.59 -6.79 -2.60
C THR A 166 7.11 -7.11 -2.80
N LEU A 167 6.80 -7.85 -3.86
CA LEU A 167 5.46 -8.36 -4.15
C LEU A 167 5.27 -9.74 -3.53
N LEU A 168 4.09 -10.01 -3.00
CA LEU A 168 3.72 -11.29 -2.43
C LEU A 168 2.84 -12.09 -3.40
N ALA A 169 3.24 -13.33 -3.72
CA ALA A 169 2.44 -14.24 -4.54
C ALA A 169 1.25 -14.81 -3.75
N THR A 170 1.46 -15.11 -2.47
CA THR A 170 0.41 -15.43 -1.49
C THR A 170 0.54 -14.55 -0.26
N THR A 171 -0.58 -14.21 0.39
CA THR A 171 -0.62 -13.29 1.53
C THR A 171 -1.03 -14.02 2.82
N HIS A 172 -2.24 -13.79 3.30
CA HIS A 172 -2.72 -14.25 4.60
C HIS A 172 -3.27 -15.69 4.56
N VAL A 173 -2.40 -16.66 4.22
CA VAL A 173 -2.73 -18.08 4.24
C VAL A 173 -1.81 -18.83 5.19
N PRO A 174 -2.29 -19.89 5.85
CA PRO A 174 -1.42 -20.74 6.66
C PRO A 174 -0.26 -21.29 5.83
N LEU A 175 0.94 -21.37 6.42
CA LEU A 175 2.15 -21.81 5.70
C LEU A 175 1.96 -23.19 5.04
N ALA A 176 1.28 -24.12 5.71
CA ALA A 176 0.98 -25.46 5.18
C ALA A 176 0.11 -25.43 3.90
N GLN A 177 -0.64 -24.37 3.67
CA GLN A 177 -1.49 -24.21 2.47
C GLN A 177 -0.80 -23.45 1.33
N VAL A 178 0.37 -22.88 1.57
CA VAL A 178 1.07 -22.07 0.56
C VAL A 178 1.37 -22.88 -0.71
N PRO A 179 1.91 -24.10 -0.65
CA PRO A 179 2.19 -24.89 -1.86
C PRO A 179 0.93 -25.14 -2.71
N GLU A 180 -0.21 -25.40 -2.06
CA GLU A 180 -1.49 -25.66 -2.74
C GLU A 180 -2.08 -24.39 -3.42
N ARG A 181 -1.69 -23.19 -2.94
CA ARG A 181 -2.13 -21.91 -3.48
C ARG A 181 -1.23 -21.37 -4.58
N LEU A 182 -0.06 -21.97 -4.76
CA LEU A 182 0.91 -21.58 -5.78
C LEU A 182 0.78 -22.46 -7.02
N ASN A 183 0.86 -21.84 -8.17
CA ASN A 183 0.95 -22.49 -9.48
C ASN A 183 1.62 -21.53 -10.49
N ALA A 184 1.91 -22.04 -11.68
CA ALA A 184 2.57 -21.27 -12.74
C ALA A 184 1.76 -20.04 -13.17
N GLU A 185 0.43 -20.13 -13.26
CA GLU A 185 -0.44 -19.02 -13.65
C GLU A 185 -0.38 -17.88 -12.64
N ARG A 186 -0.48 -18.19 -11.36
CA ARG A 186 -0.40 -17.18 -10.28
C ARG A 186 0.95 -16.49 -10.28
N VAL A 187 2.05 -17.23 -10.36
CA VAL A 187 3.40 -16.65 -10.37
C VAL A 187 3.60 -15.77 -11.61
N ALA A 188 3.20 -16.23 -12.79
CA ALA A 188 3.28 -15.43 -14.01
C ALA A 188 2.44 -14.15 -13.92
N ALA A 189 1.20 -14.23 -13.43
CA ALA A 189 0.35 -13.05 -13.23
C ALA A 189 0.96 -12.05 -12.24
N LYS A 190 1.55 -12.52 -11.14
CA LYS A 190 2.22 -11.66 -10.16
C LYS A 190 3.48 -11.01 -10.73
N LEU A 191 4.21 -11.69 -11.61
CA LEU A 191 5.35 -11.11 -12.33
C LEU A 191 4.92 -9.99 -13.28
N GLU A 192 3.79 -10.11 -13.98
CA GLU A 192 3.24 -9.03 -14.81
C GLU A 192 2.91 -7.78 -13.96
N VAL A 193 2.27 -8.00 -12.81
CA VAL A 193 1.95 -6.91 -11.88
C VAL A 193 3.21 -6.23 -11.35
N LEU A 194 4.24 -7.01 -10.97
CA LEU A 194 5.51 -6.49 -10.48
C LEU A 194 6.26 -5.73 -11.58
N LEU A 195 6.30 -6.28 -12.79
CA LEU A 195 6.92 -5.66 -13.96
C LEU A 195 6.25 -4.30 -14.27
N ALA A 196 4.93 -4.26 -14.34
CA ALA A 196 4.18 -3.03 -14.59
C ALA A 196 4.45 -1.95 -13.52
N PHE A 197 4.60 -2.36 -12.27
CA PHE A 197 4.96 -1.45 -11.20
C PHE A 197 6.40 -0.94 -11.33
N CYS A 198 7.37 -1.81 -11.56
CA CYS A 198 8.78 -1.43 -11.68
C CYS A 198 9.07 -0.56 -12.91
N ARG A 199 8.32 -0.75 -13.99
CA ARG A 199 8.42 0.09 -15.21
C ARG A 199 8.03 1.56 -15.00
N ARG A 200 7.41 1.91 -13.88
CA ARG A 200 7.14 3.31 -13.55
C ARG A 200 8.40 4.14 -13.28
N PHE A 201 9.53 3.49 -12.97
CA PHE A 201 10.79 4.15 -12.61
C PHE A 201 12.03 3.50 -13.21
N GLN A 202 11.89 2.35 -13.88
CA GLN A 202 12.99 1.67 -14.55
C GLN A 202 12.50 1.03 -15.87
N GLU A 203 13.05 1.47 -17.00
CA GLU A 203 12.64 0.99 -18.31
C GLU A 203 12.90 -0.52 -18.50
N ARG A 204 14.05 -0.98 -18.00
CA ARG A 204 14.48 -2.39 -18.05
C ARG A 204 14.72 -2.91 -16.65
N PRO A 205 13.66 -3.26 -15.92
CA PRO A 205 13.81 -3.65 -14.53
C PRO A 205 14.46 -5.02 -14.39
N ARG A 206 15.26 -5.16 -13.32
CA ARG A 206 15.79 -6.42 -12.83
C ARG A 206 14.87 -6.96 -11.76
N LEU A 207 14.31 -8.15 -12.00
CA LEU A 207 13.38 -8.82 -11.10
C LEU A 207 14.02 -10.08 -10.50
N VAL A 208 13.72 -10.37 -9.25
CA VAL A 208 14.18 -11.56 -8.53
C VAL A 208 12.98 -12.34 -8.02
N VAL A 209 12.99 -13.67 -8.22
CA VAL A 209 12.01 -14.59 -7.64
C VAL A 209 12.69 -15.47 -6.60
N ALA A 210 12.17 -15.48 -5.38
CA ALA A 210 12.62 -16.39 -4.34
C ALA A 210 12.15 -17.83 -4.63
N GLY A 211 12.96 -18.82 -4.28
CA GLY A 211 12.52 -20.21 -4.25
C GLY A 211 11.49 -20.45 -3.15
N LEU A 212 10.70 -21.51 -3.28
CA LEU A 212 9.75 -21.93 -2.25
C LEU A 212 10.46 -22.70 -1.14
N ASN A 213 11.30 -23.64 -1.56
CA ASN A 213 12.01 -24.55 -0.68
C ASN A 213 13.43 -24.06 -0.33
N PRO A 214 14.02 -24.57 0.76
CA PRO A 214 15.42 -24.32 1.06
C PRO A 214 16.32 -24.62 -0.15
N HIS A 215 17.34 -23.80 -0.37
CA HIS A 215 18.26 -23.88 -1.51
C HIS A 215 17.57 -23.96 -2.90
N ALA A 216 16.37 -23.37 -3.01
CA ALA A 216 15.51 -23.46 -4.20
C ALA A 216 15.29 -24.92 -4.66
N GLY A 217 15.00 -25.82 -3.71
CA GLY A 217 14.67 -27.22 -3.91
C GLY A 217 15.86 -28.14 -4.19
N GLU A 218 17.08 -27.62 -4.38
CA GLU A 218 18.32 -28.39 -4.62
C GLU A 218 18.14 -29.54 -5.64
N GLY A 219 17.58 -29.19 -6.82
CA GLY A 219 17.32 -30.17 -7.89
C GLY A 219 16.20 -31.16 -7.60
N GLY A 220 15.40 -30.92 -6.57
CA GLY A 220 14.31 -31.78 -6.12
C GLY A 220 14.62 -32.59 -4.84
N ALA A 221 15.80 -32.41 -4.27
CA ALA A 221 16.19 -33.10 -3.02
C ALA A 221 15.47 -32.53 -1.79
N LEU A 222 15.10 -31.24 -1.82
CA LEU A 222 14.44 -30.51 -0.73
C LEU A 222 13.01 -30.06 -1.08
N GLY A 223 12.42 -30.65 -2.13
CA GLY A 223 11.10 -30.31 -2.66
C GLY A 223 11.13 -30.28 -4.17
N GLY A 224 10.02 -30.63 -4.82
CA GLY A 224 9.95 -30.73 -6.29
C GLY A 224 9.39 -29.49 -6.99
N GLU A 225 8.80 -28.56 -6.24
CA GLU A 225 8.03 -27.44 -6.77
C GLU A 225 8.83 -26.57 -7.74
N GLU A 226 10.10 -26.29 -7.43
CA GLU A 226 10.97 -25.52 -8.29
C GLU A 226 11.22 -26.23 -9.62
N ARG A 227 11.58 -27.52 -9.57
CA ARG A 227 11.87 -28.33 -10.76
C ARG A 227 10.62 -28.58 -11.58
N ASP A 228 9.51 -28.92 -10.90
CA ASP A 228 8.34 -29.49 -11.57
C ASP A 228 7.48 -28.41 -12.25
N TRP A 229 7.43 -27.19 -11.73
CA TRP A 229 6.60 -26.13 -12.31
C TRP A 229 7.20 -24.71 -12.25
N LEU A 230 7.96 -24.33 -11.18
CA LEU A 230 8.40 -22.94 -11.02
C LEU A 230 9.48 -22.56 -12.04
N ILE A 231 10.52 -23.38 -12.21
CA ILE A 231 11.57 -23.13 -13.21
C ILE A 231 10.97 -23.08 -14.62
N PRO A 232 10.16 -24.08 -15.08
CA PRO A 232 9.48 -23.99 -16.37
C PRO A 232 8.62 -22.73 -16.55
N CYS A 233 7.91 -22.30 -15.50
CA CYS A 233 7.15 -21.06 -15.51
C CYS A 233 8.03 -19.84 -15.76
N LEU A 234 9.14 -19.71 -15.03
CA LEU A 234 10.05 -18.57 -15.17
C LEU A 234 10.77 -18.56 -16.51
N GLU A 235 11.10 -19.73 -17.07
CA GLU A 235 11.69 -19.85 -18.42
C GLU A 235 10.69 -19.39 -19.51
N ALA A 236 9.44 -19.85 -19.42
CA ALA A 236 8.38 -19.42 -20.33
C ALA A 236 8.10 -17.91 -20.20
N TRP A 237 8.18 -17.36 -19.00
CA TRP A 237 8.01 -15.92 -18.78
C TRP A 237 9.19 -15.11 -19.35
N ARG A 238 10.44 -15.53 -19.14
CA ARG A 238 11.64 -14.90 -19.74
C ARG A 238 11.57 -14.87 -21.26
N ALA A 239 11.09 -15.95 -21.89
CA ALA A 239 10.95 -16.03 -23.35
C ALA A 239 9.97 -14.98 -23.90
N ARG A 240 8.96 -14.58 -23.12
CA ARG A 240 7.99 -13.53 -23.48
C ARG A 240 8.49 -12.12 -23.19
N HIS A 241 9.47 -11.96 -22.28
CA HIS A 241 10.00 -10.68 -21.83
C HIS A 241 11.53 -10.61 -21.95
N PRO A 242 12.09 -10.74 -23.17
CA PRO A 242 13.55 -10.79 -23.36
C PRO A 242 14.27 -9.49 -22.97
N GLU A 243 13.52 -8.40 -22.84
CA GLU A 243 14.04 -7.09 -22.40
C GLU A 243 14.17 -6.96 -20.88
N VAL A 244 13.64 -7.91 -20.09
CA VAL A 244 13.64 -7.89 -18.63
C VAL A 244 14.66 -8.88 -18.08
N VAL A 245 15.46 -8.46 -17.12
CA VAL A 245 16.33 -9.39 -16.40
C VAL A 245 15.54 -10.03 -15.27
N LEU A 246 15.19 -11.32 -15.44
CA LEU A 246 14.53 -12.12 -14.41
C LEU A 246 15.49 -13.15 -13.85
N GLU A 247 15.82 -13.06 -12.58
CA GLU A 247 16.62 -14.03 -11.85
C GLU A 247 15.74 -14.91 -10.96
N GLY A 248 16.11 -16.18 -10.84
CA GLY A 248 15.41 -17.12 -9.96
C GLY A 248 14.96 -18.40 -10.63
N PRO A 249 14.41 -19.34 -9.85
CA PRO A 249 14.24 -19.19 -8.39
C PRO A 249 15.58 -19.19 -7.67
N LEU A 250 15.80 -18.20 -6.81
CA LEU A 250 17.02 -18.11 -6.00
C LEU A 250 16.77 -18.69 -4.59
N PRO A 251 17.82 -19.24 -3.92
CA PRO A 251 17.68 -19.68 -2.54
C PRO A 251 17.10 -18.57 -1.64
N PRO A 252 16.00 -18.83 -0.91
CA PRO A 252 15.26 -17.80 -0.20
C PRO A 252 16.01 -17.14 0.95
N ASP A 253 17.03 -17.79 1.48
CA ASP A 253 17.93 -17.28 2.54
C ASP A 253 18.96 -16.27 2.00
N THR A 254 19.31 -16.33 0.73
CA THR A 254 20.37 -15.51 0.13
C THR A 254 19.88 -14.52 -0.94
N CYS A 255 18.71 -14.71 -1.51
CA CYS A 255 18.20 -13.85 -2.60
C CYS A 255 18.06 -12.35 -2.19
N TRP A 256 18.06 -12.04 -0.89
CA TRP A 256 17.93 -10.69 -0.34
C TRP A 256 19.26 -9.97 -0.09
N LEU A 257 20.41 -10.64 -0.30
CA LEU A 257 21.73 -10.04 -0.04
C LEU A 257 21.98 -8.76 -0.86
N GLY A 258 21.56 -8.76 -2.14
CA GLY A 258 21.60 -7.57 -2.99
C GLY A 258 20.73 -6.43 -2.46
N ALA A 259 19.55 -6.75 -1.96
CA ALA A 259 18.65 -5.76 -1.33
C ALA A 259 19.27 -5.14 -0.09
N ALA A 260 19.89 -5.94 0.78
CA ALA A 260 20.59 -5.46 1.99
C ALA A 260 21.76 -4.54 1.66
N ALA A 261 22.55 -4.89 0.64
CA ALA A 261 23.67 -4.07 0.17
C ALA A 261 23.18 -2.73 -0.40
N ALA A 262 22.18 -2.75 -1.28
CA ALA A 262 21.59 -1.56 -1.88
C ALA A 262 20.91 -0.66 -0.85
N TRP A 263 20.21 -1.24 0.13
CA TRP A 263 19.61 -0.49 1.24
C TRP A 263 20.68 0.29 2.03
N ALA A 264 21.83 -0.31 2.24
CA ALA A 264 22.96 0.32 2.92
C ALA A 264 23.81 1.23 2.01
N GLY A 265 23.39 1.51 0.77
CA GLY A 265 24.15 2.33 -0.19
C GLY A 265 25.46 1.71 -0.66
N ARG A 266 25.61 0.39 -0.60
CA ARG A 266 26.85 -0.34 -0.89
C ARG A 266 26.76 -1.28 -2.09
N GLY A 267 25.87 -1.01 -3.04
CA GLY A 267 25.70 -1.84 -4.23
C GLY A 267 24.38 -1.62 -4.90
N GLU A 268 24.09 -2.45 -5.91
CA GLU A 268 22.85 -2.43 -6.66
C GLU A 268 21.96 -3.60 -6.22
N GLY A 269 20.71 -3.31 -5.90
CA GLY A 269 19.65 -4.30 -5.68
C GLY A 269 18.82 -4.51 -6.95
N ALA A 270 17.98 -5.54 -6.94
CA ALA A 270 16.96 -5.68 -7.97
C ALA A 270 15.88 -4.60 -7.81
N ASP A 271 15.19 -4.29 -8.91
CA ASP A 271 14.10 -3.32 -8.93
C ASP A 271 12.81 -3.90 -8.34
N GLY A 272 12.66 -5.22 -8.35
CA GLY A 272 11.52 -5.92 -7.76
C GLY A 272 11.86 -7.33 -7.30
N TYR A 273 11.27 -7.73 -6.19
CA TYR A 273 11.36 -9.06 -5.61
C TYR A 273 9.96 -9.69 -5.57
N LEU A 274 9.82 -10.92 -6.08
CA LEU A 274 8.62 -11.72 -5.89
C LEU A 274 8.90 -12.76 -4.79
N ALA A 275 8.24 -12.60 -3.66
CA ALA A 275 8.20 -13.58 -2.59
C ALA A 275 6.98 -14.49 -2.76
N LEU A 276 7.16 -15.79 -2.54
CA LEU A 276 6.11 -16.77 -2.76
C LEU A 276 5.11 -16.82 -1.61
N TYR A 277 5.52 -16.45 -0.40
CA TYR A 277 4.64 -16.36 0.76
C TYR A 277 4.97 -15.15 1.64
N HIS A 278 4.04 -14.83 2.54
CA HIS A 278 4.01 -13.61 3.33
C HIS A 278 5.33 -13.35 4.08
N ASP A 279 5.76 -14.25 4.94
CA ASP A 279 6.92 -14.01 5.81
C ASP A 279 8.24 -14.04 5.04
N GLN A 280 8.33 -14.80 3.94
CA GLN A 280 9.48 -14.79 3.04
C GLN A 280 9.79 -13.38 2.53
N GLY A 281 8.75 -12.62 2.20
CA GLY A 281 8.91 -11.23 1.74
C GLY A 281 8.97 -10.22 2.87
N LEU A 282 8.16 -10.40 3.93
CA LEU A 282 8.03 -9.37 4.95
C LEU A 282 9.13 -9.40 6.00
N ILE A 283 9.76 -10.54 6.28
CA ILE A 283 10.91 -10.57 7.19
C ILE A 283 12.02 -9.64 6.68
N PRO A 284 12.55 -9.77 5.45
CA PRO A 284 13.57 -8.83 4.95
C PRO A 284 13.09 -7.39 4.84
N VAL A 285 11.85 -7.15 4.43
CA VAL A 285 11.28 -5.79 4.39
C VAL A 285 11.27 -5.15 5.77
N LYS A 286 10.80 -5.88 6.79
CA LYS A 286 10.74 -5.36 8.17
C LYS A 286 12.10 -5.19 8.82
N LEU A 287 13.06 -6.05 8.50
CA LEU A 287 14.43 -5.92 9.00
C LEU A 287 15.13 -4.70 8.42
N LEU A 288 14.90 -4.38 7.13
CA LEU A 288 15.56 -3.27 6.45
C LEU A 288 14.81 -1.95 6.62
N ALA A 289 13.49 -1.97 6.51
CA ALA A 289 12.68 -0.79 6.25
C ALA A 289 11.45 -0.66 7.16
N PHE A 290 11.53 -1.07 8.43
CA PHE A 290 10.37 -1.14 9.34
C PHE A 290 9.50 0.13 9.33
N ASP A 291 10.14 1.30 9.45
CA ASP A 291 9.46 2.60 9.52
C ASP A 291 9.20 3.24 8.14
N ALA A 292 9.87 2.74 7.09
CA ALA A 292 9.81 3.27 5.73
C ALA A 292 8.94 2.43 4.78
N ALA A 293 8.55 1.22 5.20
CA ALA A 293 7.77 0.33 4.36
C ALA A 293 6.32 0.81 4.22
N VAL A 294 5.87 0.84 2.97
CA VAL A 294 4.53 1.24 2.55
C VAL A 294 3.83 0.03 1.95
N ASN A 295 2.66 -0.30 2.49
CA ASN A 295 1.80 -1.29 1.87
C ASN A 295 1.11 -0.65 0.65
N THR A 296 1.41 -1.17 -0.52
CA THR A 296 0.90 -0.70 -1.81
C THR A 296 0.02 -1.78 -2.44
N THR A 297 -1.20 -1.43 -2.79
CA THR A 297 -2.13 -2.34 -3.46
C THR A 297 -1.99 -2.16 -4.97
N LEU A 298 -1.63 -3.21 -5.67
CA LEU A 298 -1.49 -3.27 -7.13
C LEU A 298 -2.62 -4.11 -7.76
N GLY A 299 -2.81 -3.96 -9.08
CA GLY A 299 -3.91 -4.61 -9.79
C GLY A 299 -5.23 -3.85 -9.73
N LEU A 300 -5.29 -2.72 -9.02
CA LEU A 300 -6.38 -1.75 -9.11
C LEU A 300 -6.13 -0.80 -10.30
N PRO A 301 -7.17 -0.20 -10.91
CA PRO A 301 -7.01 0.81 -11.96
C PRO A 301 -6.43 2.15 -11.44
N PHE A 302 -6.07 2.20 -10.17
CA PHE A 302 -5.44 3.33 -9.50
C PHE A 302 -4.42 2.86 -8.46
N LEU A 303 -3.47 3.72 -8.11
CA LEU A 303 -2.52 3.44 -7.04
C LEU A 303 -3.20 3.62 -5.68
N ARG A 304 -3.06 2.61 -4.81
CA ARG A 304 -3.42 2.74 -3.39
C ARG A 304 -2.22 2.46 -2.51
N THR A 305 -1.97 3.34 -1.55
CA THR A 305 -0.95 3.16 -0.50
C THR A 305 -1.59 3.24 0.89
N SER A 306 -0.96 2.62 1.85
CA SER A 306 -1.36 2.71 3.26
C SER A 306 -0.17 2.54 4.19
N PRO A 307 -0.23 3.12 5.40
CA PRO A 307 0.72 2.80 6.45
C PRO A 307 0.61 1.32 6.85
N ASP A 308 1.70 0.81 7.37
CA ASP A 308 1.82 -0.60 7.77
C ASP A 308 1.68 -0.77 9.30
N HIS A 309 0.62 -0.17 9.85
CA HIS A 309 0.21 -0.29 11.25
C HIS A 309 -1.32 -0.31 11.37
N GLY A 310 -1.82 -0.73 12.51
CA GLY A 310 -3.25 -0.77 12.83
C GLY A 310 -3.81 0.55 13.35
N THR A 311 -5.03 0.49 13.87
CA THR A 311 -5.80 1.63 14.39
C THR A 311 -5.22 2.28 15.65
N GLY A 312 -4.36 1.58 16.41
CA GLY A 312 -3.67 2.11 17.57
C GLY A 312 -4.61 2.71 18.62
N PHE A 313 -5.70 2.04 18.94
CA PHE A 313 -6.74 2.53 19.84
C PHE A 313 -6.23 2.91 21.22
N ASP A 314 -5.19 2.23 21.71
CA ASP A 314 -4.50 2.52 22.97
C ASP A 314 -3.77 3.88 22.98
N ARG A 315 -3.53 4.46 21.83
CA ARG A 315 -2.81 5.72 21.62
C ARG A 315 -3.68 6.83 21.04
N ALA A 316 -4.92 6.51 20.64
CA ALA A 316 -5.79 7.44 19.96
C ALA A 316 -6.07 8.69 20.81
N GLY A 317 -5.83 9.88 20.25
CA GLY A 317 -6.04 11.17 20.90
C GLY A 317 -5.00 11.59 21.92
N LEU A 318 -3.93 10.79 22.13
CA LEU A 318 -2.87 11.08 23.12
C LEU A 318 -1.67 11.83 22.52
N GLY A 319 -1.58 12.00 21.21
CA GLY A 319 -0.43 12.65 20.58
C GLY A 319 0.83 11.77 20.51
N LEU A 320 0.69 10.46 20.69
CA LEU A 320 1.80 9.50 20.79
C LEU A 320 2.00 8.64 19.53
N ALA A 321 1.10 8.76 18.55
CA ALA A 321 1.20 7.95 17.34
C ALA A 321 2.37 8.40 16.45
N ARG A 322 3.09 7.45 15.89
CA ARG A 322 4.24 7.70 15.00
C ARG A 322 3.75 7.93 13.57
N PRO A 323 4.05 9.08 12.93
CA PRO A 323 3.55 9.40 11.59
C PRO A 323 4.42 8.86 10.44
N GLU A 324 5.58 8.26 10.70
CA GLU A 324 6.60 7.92 9.69
C GLU A 324 6.03 7.05 8.57
N SER A 325 5.29 5.99 8.91
CA SER A 325 4.68 5.10 7.91
C SER A 325 3.60 5.80 7.07
N MET A 326 2.80 6.69 7.68
CA MET A 326 1.82 7.51 6.95
C MET A 326 2.53 8.55 6.05
N MET A 327 3.64 9.13 6.51
CA MET A 327 4.46 10.02 5.68
C MET A 327 4.95 9.32 4.42
N GLU A 328 5.48 8.09 4.55
CA GLU A 328 5.94 7.32 3.41
C GLU A 328 4.79 6.90 2.49
N ALA A 329 3.62 6.56 3.03
CA ALA A 329 2.42 6.27 2.23
C ALA A 329 1.98 7.49 1.40
N ILE A 330 1.93 8.68 2.01
CA ILE A 330 1.60 9.94 1.32
C ILE A 330 2.67 10.29 0.29
N ARG A 331 3.97 10.22 0.64
CA ARG A 331 5.08 10.50 -0.28
C ARG A 331 5.04 9.58 -1.50
N THR A 332 4.84 8.27 -1.29
CA THR A 332 4.74 7.29 -2.36
C THR A 332 3.55 7.56 -3.27
N ALA A 333 2.38 7.94 -2.72
CA ALA A 333 1.20 8.30 -3.51
C ALA A 333 1.44 9.56 -4.35
N LEU A 334 2.11 10.57 -3.80
CA LEU A 334 2.47 11.80 -4.51
C LEU A 334 3.49 11.53 -5.63
N GLU A 335 4.54 10.76 -5.36
CA GLU A 335 5.59 10.44 -6.35
C GLU A 335 5.06 9.57 -7.50
N LEU A 336 4.39 8.46 -7.17
CA LEU A 336 3.99 7.47 -8.17
C LEU A 336 2.65 7.78 -8.83
N GLY A 337 1.83 8.64 -8.25
CA GLY A 337 0.62 9.13 -8.89
C GLY A 337 0.91 10.03 -10.11
N GLU A 338 2.11 10.61 -10.23
CA GLU A 338 2.52 11.45 -11.37
C GLU A 338 3.00 10.65 -12.59
N ALA A 339 3.46 9.43 -12.38
CA ALA A 339 3.99 8.57 -13.43
C ALA A 339 2.86 7.83 -14.18
N GLY A 340 2.21 8.53 -15.11
CA GLY A 340 1.31 7.95 -16.11
C GLY A 340 -0.08 7.58 -15.59
N ALA A 341 -1.11 8.12 -16.23
CA ALA A 341 -2.48 7.65 -16.05
C ALA A 341 -2.56 6.16 -16.47
N PRO A 342 -3.18 5.26 -15.67
CA PRO A 342 -3.31 3.84 -16.00
C PRO A 342 -4.42 3.61 -17.04
N GLY A 343 -4.41 4.35 -18.15
CA GLY A 343 -5.39 4.22 -19.24
C GLY A 343 -4.93 3.40 -20.44
N GLU A 344 -3.63 3.21 -20.61
CA GLU A 344 -3.13 2.55 -21.85
C GLU A 344 -2.46 1.19 -21.65
N ALA A 345 -2.11 0.78 -20.43
CA ALA A 345 -1.37 -0.47 -20.19
C ALA A 345 -2.22 -1.67 -19.73
N MET A 346 -3.50 -1.50 -19.42
CA MET A 346 -4.34 -2.58 -18.85
C MET A 346 -5.47 -3.05 -19.78
N ALA A 347 -5.58 -2.53 -21.00
CA ALA A 347 -6.61 -2.94 -21.96
C ALA A 347 -6.30 -4.25 -22.73
N GLY A 348 -5.20 -4.92 -22.42
CA GLY A 348 -4.69 -6.06 -23.19
C GLY A 348 -4.83 -7.46 -22.57
N VAL A 349 -5.36 -7.60 -21.37
CA VAL A 349 -5.56 -8.94 -20.77
C VAL A 349 -7.05 -9.29 -20.77
N SER A 350 -7.50 -9.83 -21.92
CA SER A 350 -8.81 -10.50 -22.00
C SER A 350 -8.69 -11.87 -21.33
N PRO A 351 -9.64 -12.31 -20.52
CA PRO A 351 -9.63 -13.66 -19.98
C PRO A 351 -9.89 -14.67 -21.08
N ALA A 352 -8.98 -15.59 -21.28
CA ALA A 352 -9.18 -16.82 -22.03
C ALA A 352 -9.51 -17.96 -21.09
#